data_8df3a681f76755853705ec44270f4cd3
#
_entry.id   8df3a681f76755853705ec44270f4cd3
#
_cell.length_a   1.000
_cell.length_b   1.000
_cell.length_c   1.000
_cell.angle_alpha   90.00
_cell.angle_beta   90.00
_cell.angle_gamma   90.00
#
_symmetry.space_group_name_H-M   'P 1'
#
loop_
_entity.id
_entity.type
_entity.pdbx_description
1 polymer ?
#
loop_
_entity_poly.entity_id
_entity_poly.type
_entity_poly.pdbx_seq_one_letter_code
_entity_poly.pdbx_strand_id
1 'polypeptide(L)'
;MSFFKGYIKERWKRLLMLLLFACIFAFSFWVYRLPVRAVIYPCALCLLFGAVFAAYDITKAYRRHKFFEELHRRNTELISALPEPEGIVDSDYQQLISVLKEKIAEITAQTDSRIRDTVDYYTVWAHQIKTPIAAMRLTLQKEDVPEARRLASELSRIEQYVEMVLVFVRLGSDYSDYVFARQDIDEIIRSSVKKFASEFIDRRIRLEYDSVDIQAVTDEKWFAFVVEQLLSNALKYTREGSIKIYSEGKVLCIKDTGIGIAPEDLPRVFDKGYTGCNGRTDRRASGLGLYLCRRICQNLGIDISISSTVGEGTTVRLDLGQYKLGKE
;
A
#
# COMPACT_ATOMS: atom_id res chain seq x y z
N MET A 1 13.55 -17.98 -23.26
CA MET A 1 14.39 -19.05 -23.87
C MET A 1 13.45 -20.09 -24.44
N SER A 2 13.56 -20.48 -25.72
CA SER A 2 12.57 -21.40 -26.33
C SER A 2 12.56 -22.73 -25.57
N PHE A 3 11.39 -23.22 -25.15
CA PHE A 3 11.15 -24.52 -24.49
C PHE A 3 11.97 -25.65 -25.11
N PHE A 4 12.00 -25.72 -26.44
CA PHE A 4 12.74 -26.74 -27.18
C PHE A 4 14.25 -26.74 -26.91
N LYS A 5 14.89 -25.57 -26.79
CA LYS A 5 16.34 -25.53 -26.46
C LYS A 5 16.62 -26.06 -25.06
N GLY A 6 15.74 -25.75 -24.09
CA GLY A 6 15.84 -26.28 -22.72
C GLY A 6 15.65 -27.79 -22.68
N TYR A 7 14.60 -28.29 -23.35
CA TYR A 7 14.28 -29.70 -23.42
C TYR A 7 15.42 -30.57 -24.04
N ILE A 8 16.00 -30.12 -25.16
CA ILE A 8 17.12 -30.79 -25.82
C ILE A 8 18.37 -30.77 -24.91
N LYS A 9 18.66 -29.65 -24.26
CA LYS A 9 19.81 -29.51 -23.36
C LYS A 9 19.73 -30.45 -22.15
N GLU A 10 18.54 -30.66 -21.62
CA GLU A 10 18.33 -31.58 -20.47
C GLU A 10 18.48 -33.02 -20.84
N ARG A 11 18.11 -33.39 -22.08
CA ARG A 11 18.07 -34.80 -22.53
C ARG A 11 19.16 -35.18 -23.51
N TRP A 12 20.15 -34.33 -23.79
CA TRP A 12 21.21 -34.58 -24.75
C TRP A 12 21.99 -35.86 -24.46
N LYS A 13 22.16 -36.21 -23.16
CA LYS A 13 22.84 -37.47 -22.76
C LYS A 13 22.07 -38.71 -23.18
N ARG A 14 20.73 -38.67 -23.15
CA ARG A 14 19.88 -39.79 -23.63
C ARG A 14 19.94 -39.94 -25.14
N LEU A 15 19.94 -38.81 -25.85
CA LEU A 15 20.10 -38.78 -27.31
C LEU A 15 21.48 -39.34 -27.74
N LEU A 16 22.52 -38.95 -27.02
CA LEU A 16 23.89 -39.46 -27.27
C LEU A 16 23.99 -40.96 -27.00
N MET A 17 23.34 -41.45 -25.96
CA MET A 17 23.28 -42.87 -25.64
C MET A 17 22.53 -43.69 -26.73
N LEU A 18 21.40 -43.15 -27.24
CA LEU A 18 20.67 -43.76 -28.35
C LEU A 18 21.54 -43.83 -29.63
N LEU A 19 22.27 -42.77 -29.93
CA LEU A 19 23.17 -42.70 -31.06
C LEU A 19 24.33 -43.70 -30.92
N LEU A 20 24.88 -43.84 -29.71
CA LEU A 20 25.91 -44.85 -29.41
C LEU A 20 25.39 -46.26 -29.62
N PHE A 21 24.19 -46.61 -29.16
CA PHE A 21 23.56 -47.89 -29.40
C PHE A 21 23.34 -48.14 -30.89
N ALA A 22 22.86 -47.15 -31.63
CA ALA A 22 22.69 -47.25 -33.08
C ALA A 22 24.04 -47.54 -33.79
N CYS A 23 25.12 -46.89 -33.38
CA CYS A 23 26.48 -47.16 -33.93
C CYS A 23 26.96 -48.54 -33.58
N ILE A 24 26.75 -49.03 -32.33
CA ILE A 24 27.14 -50.43 -31.94
C ILE A 24 26.36 -51.44 -32.75
N PHE A 25 25.04 -51.24 -32.95
CA PHE A 25 24.23 -52.10 -33.79
C PHE A 25 24.74 -52.13 -35.24
N ALA A 26 24.95 -50.96 -35.83
CA ALA A 26 25.46 -50.86 -37.19
C ALA A 26 26.82 -51.55 -37.36
N PHE A 27 27.72 -51.36 -36.41
CA PHE A 27 29.04 -52.04 -36.42
C PHE A 27 28.90 -53.55 -36.28
N SER A 28 28.06 -54.06 -35.40
CA SER A 28 27.80 -55.45 -35.21
C SER A 28 27.26 -56.14 -36.49
N PHE A 29 26.30 -55.50 -37.18
CA PHE A 29 25.74 -55.99 -38.43
C PHE A 29 26.77 -55.99 -39.56
N TRP A 30 27.65 -54.98 -39.61
CA TRP A 30 28.75 -54.96 -40.59
C TRP A 30 29.75 -56.15 -40.40
N VAL A 31 30.09 -56.40 -39.13
CA VAL A 31 31.02 -57.49 -38.81
C VAL A 31 30.44 -58.87 -39.18
N TYR A 32 29.15 -59.11 -38.90
CA TYR A 32 28.49 -60.40 -39.14
C TYR A 32 27.96 -60.54 -40.58
N ARG A 33 28.23 -59.62 -41.51
CA ARG A 33 27.78 -59.60 -42.90
C ARG A 33 26.30 -59.99 -43.11
N LEU A 34 25.42 -59.58 -42.27
CA LEU A 34 23.97 -59.85 -42.33
C LEU A 34 23.33 -59.17 -43.55
N PRO A 35 22.32 -59.82 -44.23
CA PRO A 35 21.67 -59.23 -45.38
C PRO A 35 20.93 -57.94 -44.93
N VAL A 36 21.09 -56.87 -45.69
CA VAL A 36 20.57 -55.52 -45.41
C VAL A 36 19.07 -55.53 -45.11
N ARG A 37 18.27 -56.37 -45.73
CA ARG A 37 16.83 -56.52 -45.51
C ARG A 37 16.49 -57.00 -44.07
N ALA A 38 17.32 -57.82 -43.47
CA ALA A 38 17.14 -58.31 -42.07
C ALA A 38 17.41 -57.20 -41.04
N VAL A 39 18.08 -56.12 -41.40
CA VAL A 39 18.45 -54.99 -40.55
C VAL A 39 17.41 -53.85 -40.62
N ILE A 40 16.91 -53.57 -41.83
CA ILE A 40 16.01 -52.45 -42.07
C ILE A 40 14.72 -52.55 -41.28
N TYR A 41 14.09 -53.72 -41.20
CA TYR A 41 12.82 -53.95 -40.52
C TYR A 41 12.88 -53.69 -39.00
N PRO A 42 13.81 -54.28 -38.24
CA PRO A 42 13.97 -53.99 -36.80
C PRO A 42 14.34 -52.54 -36.54
N CYS A 43 15.19 -51.92 -37.36
CA CYS A 43 15.56 -50.52 -37.23
C CYS A 43 14.37 -49.57 -37.47
N ALA A 44 13.55 -49.85 -38.48
CA ALA A 44 12.33 -49.08 -38.73
C ALA A 44 11.33 -49.17 -37.57
N LEU A 45 11.18 -50.39 -37.01
CA LEU A 45 10.31 -50.60 -35.85
C LEU A 45 10.80 -49.86 -34.60
N CYS A 46 12.11 -49.93 -34.33
CA CYS A 46 12.73 -49.20 -33.21
C CYS A 46 12.58 -47.67 -33.38
N LEU A 47 12.75 -47.14 -34.58
CA LEU A 47 12.54 -45.72 -34.88
C LEU A 47 11.09 -45.31 -34.68
N LEU A 48 10.14 -46.16 -35.11
CA LEU A 48 8.70 -45.90 -34.92
C LEU A 48 8.35 -45.81 -33.43
N PHE A 49 8.71 -46.82 -32.66
CA PHE A 49 8.45 -46.81 -31.21
C PHE A 49 9.20 -45.69 -30.49
N GLY A 50 10.45 -45.40 -30.88
CA GLY A 50 11.22 -44.30 -30.37
C GLY A 50 10.55 -42.92 -30.63
N ALA A 51 10.02 -42.74 -31.84
CA ALA A 51 9.29 -41.50 -32.20
C ALA A 51 8.00 -41.35 -31.42
N VAL A 52 7.20 -42.42 -31.24
CA VAL A 52 5.98 -42.40 -30.44
C VAL A 52 6.29 -42.05 -28.97
N PHE A 53 7.31 -42.70 -28.39
CA PHE A 53 7.74 -42.42 -27.03
C PHE A 53 8.25 -40.98 -26.86
N ALA A 54 9.05 -40.47 -27.79
CA ALA A 54 9.53 -39.09 -27.80
C ALA A 54 8.39 -38.10 -27.91
N ALA A 55 7.41 -38.35 -28.78
CA ALA A 55 6.24 -37.50 -28.92
C ALA A 55 5.39 -37.42 -27.62
N TYR A 56 5.20 -38.59 -26.97
CA TYR A 56 4.52 -38.65 -25.68
C TYR A 56 5.26 -37.83 -24.60
N ASP A 57 6.57 -38.02 -24.51
CA ASP A 57 7.42 -37.36 -23.51
C ASP A 57 7.50 -35.82 -23.72
N ILE A 58 7.57 -35.37 -24.98
CA ILE A 58 7.53 -33.95 -25.35
C ILE A 58 6.19 -33.35 -24.98
N THR A 59 5.08 -33.99 -25.31
CA THR A 59 3.74 -33.48 -25.01
C THR A 59 3.50 -33.40 -23.50
N LYS A 60 3.97 -34.36 -22.72
CA LYS A 60 3.91 -34.37 -21.28
C LYS A 60 4.73 -33.22 -20.67
N ALA A 61 5.99 -33.05 -21.10
CA ALA A 61 6.85 -31.97 -20.63
C ALA A 61 6.31 -30.58 -20.99
N TYR A 62 5.72 -30.46 -22.20
CA TYR A 62 5.11 -29.20 -22.64
C TYR A 62 3.88 -28.82 -21.82
N ARG A 63 2.98 -29.78 -21.54
CA ARG A 63 1.80 -29.54 -20.68
C ARG A 63 2.22 -29.07 -19.29
N ARG A 64 3.25 -29.71 -18.72
CA ARG A 64 3.77 -29.34 -17.40
C ARG A 64 4.40 -27.95 -17.40
N HIS A 65 5.19 -27.62 -18.41
CA HIS A 65 5.77 -26.28 -18.55
C HIS A 65 4.70 -25.18 -18.67
N LYS A 66 3.68 -25.42 -19.49
CA LYS A 66 2.55 -24.49 -19.65
C LYS A 66 1.77 -24.29 -18.36
N PHE A 67 1.56 -25.35 -17.58
CA PHE A 67 0.92 -25.26 -16.26
C PHE A 67 1.69 -24.33 -15.30
N PHE A 68 3.02 -24.46 -15.22
CA PHE A 68 3.83 -23.58 -14.39
C PHE A 68 3.87 -22.12 -14.92
N GLU A 69 3.81 -21.94 -16.23
CA GLU A 69 3.72 -20.59 -16.83
C GLU A 69 2.40 -19.91 -16.48
N GLU A 70 1.28 -20.63 -16.50
CA GLU A 70 -0.02 -20.13 -16.06
C GLU A 70 -0.05 -19.84 -14.56
N LEU A 71 0.57 -20.68 -13.75
CA LEU A 71 0.71 -20.49 -12.30
C LEU A 71 1.48 -19.19 -11.99
N HIS A 72 2.55 -18.94 -12.73
CA HIS A 72 3.34 -17.71 -12.58
C HIS A 72 2.56 -16.43 -12.94
N ARG A 73 1.66 -16.51 -13.92
CA ARG A 73 0.82 -15.38 -14.34
C ARG A 73 -0.32 -15.04 -13.37
N ARG A 74 -0.84 -16.03 -12.65
CA ARG A 74 -2.06 -15.90 -11.82
C ARG A 74 -1.83 -15.51 -10.36
N ASN A 75 -0.63 -15.02 -9.99
CA ASN A 75 -0.30 -14.64 -8.62
C ASN A 75 -0.75 -15.63 -7.52
N THR A 76 0.19 -16.17 -6.83
CA THR A 76 0.26 -16.75 -5.48
C THR A 76 -0.89 -17.59 -4.88
N GLU A 77 -2.15 -17.37 -5.20
CA GLU A 77 -3.26 -18.14 -4.58
C GLU A 77 -3.33 -19.62 -5.05
N LEU A 78 -2.73 -19.94 -6.17
CA LEU A 78 -2.77 -21.26 -6.81
C LEU A 78 -1.61 -22.22 -6.46
N ILE A 79 -0.74 -21.86 -5.53
CA ILE A 79 0.31 -22.77 -5.06
C ILE A 79 -0.28 -24.01 -4.32
N SER A 80 -1.56 -24.02 -3.98
CA SER A 80 -2.27 -25.17 -3.44
C SER A 80 -2.55 -26.28 -4.47
N ALA A 81 -2.39 -25.99 -5.76
CA ALA A 81 -2.69 -26.92 -6.86
C ALA A 81 -1.41 -27.37 -7.61
N LEU A 82 -0.33 -27.71 -6.89
CA LEU A 82 0.82 -28.33 -7.52
C LEU A 82 0.42 -29.71 -8.07
N PRO A 83 0.87 -30.09 -9.29
CA PRO A 83 0.60 -31.40 -9.84
C PRO A 83 1.26 -32.50 -9.00
N GLU A 84 0.70 -33.71 -9.01
CA GLU A 84 1.30 -34.81 -8.29
C GLU A 84 2.78 -35.04 -8.69
N PRO A 85 3.65 -35.34 -7.70
CA PRO A 85 5.07 -35.56 -7.99
C PRO A 85 5.29 -36.82 -8.83
N GLU A 86 6.02 -36.71 -9.93
CA GLU A 86 6.29 -37.80 -10.84
C GLU A 86 7.57 -38.57 -10.51
N GLY A 87 8.35 -38.10 -9.53
CA GLY A 87 9.62 -38.70 -9.15
C GLY A 87 10.13 -38.19 -7.81
N ILE A 88 11.20 -38.85 -7.30
CA ILE A 88 11.79 -38.51 -6.01
C ILE A 88 12.18 -37.03 -5.93
N VAL A 89 12.84 -36.50 -6.95
CA VAL A 89 13.29 -35.10 -7.01
C VAL A 89 12.10 -34.13 -6.97
N ASP A 90 10.99 -34.45 -7.65
CA ASP A 90 9.77 -33.63 -7.62
C ASP A 90 9.14 -33.65 -6.23
N SER A 91 9.12 -34.81 -5.58
CA SER A 91 8.64 -34.95 -4.20
C SER A 91 9.47 -34.11 -3.23
N ASP A 92 10.81 -34.15 -3.35
CA ASP A 92 11.73 -33.39 -2.53
C ASP A 92 11.51 -31.88 -2.71
N TYR A 93 11.33 -31.40 -3.96
CA TYR A 93 11.00 -29.99 -4.23
C TYR A 93 9.65 -29.61 -3.67
N GLN A 94 8.63 -30.46 -3.78
CA GLN A 94 7.31 -30.16 -3.21
C GLN A 94 7.35 -30.10 -1.68
N GLN A 95 8.12 -31.00 -1.05
CA GLN A 95 8.33 -30.95 0.39
C GLN A 95 9.05 -29.66 0.81
N LEU A 96 10.09 -29.24 0.08
CA LEU A 96 10.78 -27.99 0.34
C LEU A 96 9.84 -26.78 0.19
N ILE A 97 9.01 -26.76 -0.86
CA ILE A 97 8.01 -25.72 -1.09
C ILE A 97 6.98 -25.68 0.04
N SER A 98 6.53 -26.84 0.55
CA SER A 98 5.58 -26.90 1.67
C SER A 98 6.17 -26.33 2.95
N VAL A 99 7.43 -26.64 3.27
CA VAL A 99 8.15 -26.08 4.42
C VAL A 99 8.34 -24.57 4.29
N LEU A 100 8.69 -24.08 3.09
CA LEU A 100 8.81 -22.64 2.84
C LEU A 100 7.48 -21.91 3.01
N LYS A 101 6.37 -22.51 2.53
CA LYS A 101 5.02 -21.95 2.73
C LYS A 101 4.65 -21.85 4.20
N GLU A 102 4.87 -22.92 4.95
CA GLU A 102 4.59 -22.93 6.38
C GLU A 102 5.40 -21.84 7.10
N LYS A 103 6.69 -21.68 6.71
CA LYS A 103 7.54 -20.64 7.29
C LYS A 103 7.10 -19.23 6.91
N ILE A 104 6.66 -19.02 5.67
CA ILE A 104 6.10 -17.72 5.25
C ILE A 104 4.82 -17.43 6.02
N ALA A 105 3.90 -18.40 6.14
CA ALA A 105 2.67 -18.24 6.90
C ALA A 105 2.94 -17.92 8.38
N GLU A 106 3.90 -18.60 9.00
CA GLU A 106 4.33 -18.32 10.39
C GLU A 106 4.87 -16.91 10.54
N ILE A 107 5.79 -16.47 9.64
CA ILE A 107 6.37 -15.12 9.68
C ILE A 107 5.29 -14.06 9.47
N THR A 108 4.37 -14.28 8.54
CA THR A 108 3.25 -13.35 8.28
C THR A 108 2.37 -13.24 9.52
N ALA A 109 1.95 -14.37 10.10
CA ALA A 109 1.13 -14.39 11.31
C ALA A 109 1.82 -13.71 12.51
N GLN A 110 3.13 -13.92 12.69
CA GLN A 110 3.92 -13.25 13.74
C GLN A 110 4.01 -11.74 13.49
N THR A 111 4.18 -11.32 12.23
CA THR A 111 4.24 -9.90 11.86
C THR A 111 2.90 -9.22 12.14
N ASP A 112 1.80 -9.84 11.72
CA ASP A 112 0.45 -9.34 11.97
C ASP A 112 0.13 -9.24 13.47
N SER A 113 0.56 -10.24 14.25
CA SER A 113 0.40 -10.18 15.71
C SER A 113 1.16 -9.00 16.30
N ARG A 114 2.43 -8.80 15.93
CA ARG A 114 3.23 -7.66 16.43
C ARG A 114 2.64 -6.31 16.04
N ILE A 115 2.08 -6.20 14.84
CA ILE A 115 1.41 -4.97 14.40
C ILE A 115 0.18 -4.72 15.27
N ARG A 116 -0.67 -5.74 15.51
CA ARG A 116 -1.84 -5.62 16.40
C ARG A 116 -1.44 -5.20 17.83
N ASP A 117 -0.47 -5.89 18.41
CA ASP A 117 0.02 -5.57 19.75
C ASP A 117 0.53 -4.12 19.83
N THR A 118 1.17 -3.64 18.78
CA THR A 118 1.65 -2.26 18.67
C THR A 118 0.48 -1.26 18.62
N VAL A 119 -0.54 -1.54 17.80
CA VAL A 119 -1.74 -0.69 17.70
C VAL A 119 -2.48 -0.64 19.04
N ASP A 120 -2.67 -1.78 19.70
CA ASP A 120 -3.34 -1.88 20.99
C ASP A 120 -2.58 -1.12 22.08
N TYR A 121 -1.26 -1.31 22.15
CA TYR A 121 -0.40 -0.59 23.08
C TYR A 121 -0.52 0.94 22.91
N TYR A 122 -0.38 1.46 21.69
CA TYR A 122 -0.47 2.90 21.47
C TYR A 122 -1.90 3.43 21.68
N THR A 123 -2.93 2.61 21.46
CA THR A 123 -4.33 2.99 21.75
C THR A 123 -4.53 3.18 23.24
N VAL A 124 -4.10 2.24 24.07
CA VAL A 124 -4.16 2.34 25.54
C VAL A 124 -3.33 3.53 26.03
N TRP A 125 -2.09 3.66 25.52
CA TRP A 125 -1.20 4.76 25.86
C TRP A 125 -1.82 6.14 25.58
N ALA A 126 -2.47 6.30 24.44
CA ALA A 126 -3.12 7.56 24.10
C ALA A 126 -4.32 7.87 25.01
N HIS A 127 -5.11 6.87 25.40
CA HIS A 127 -6.16 7.06 26.39
C HIS A 127 -5.60 7.49 27.74
N GLN A 128 -4.49 6.90 28.18
CA GLN A 128 -3.84 7.27 29.43
C GLN A 128 -3.27 8.70 29.41
N ILE A 129 -2.80 9.18 28.25
CA ILE A 129 -2.33 10.57 28.11
C ILE A 129 -3.48 11.58 27.98
N LYS A 130 -4.56 11.23 27.29
CA LYS A 130 -5.74 12.11 27.19
C LYS A 130 -6.36 12.45 28.53
N THR A 131 -6.32 11.54 29.51
CA THR A 131 -6.87 11.76 30.87
C THR A 131 -6.18 12.90 31.60
N PRO A 132 -4.85 12.94 31.82
CA PRO A 132 -4.19 14.06 32.48
C PRO A 132 -4.29 15.36 31.67
N ILE A 133 -4.30 15.30 30.33
CA ILE A 133 -4.52 16.50 29.48
C ILE A 133 -5.90 17.10 29.77
N ALA A 134 -6.96 16.27 29.85
CA ALA A 134 -8.30 16.72 30.17
C ALA A 134 -8.38 17.36 31.57
N ALA A 135 -7.72 16.76 32.57
CA ALA A 135 -7.65 17.31 33.91
C ALA A 135 -6.94 18.68 33.94
N MET A 136 -5.80 18.82 33.27
CA MET A 136 -5.09 20.09 33.13
C MET A 136 -5.95 21.16 32.42
N ARG A 137 -6.65 20.76 31.36
CA ARG A 137 -7.57 21.66 30.64
C ARG A 137 -8.68 22.19 31.54
N LEU A 138 -9.33 21.32 32.32
CA LEU A 138 -10.37 21.71 33.27
C LEU A 138 -9.85 22.67 34.35
N THR A 139 -8.62 22.52 34.80
CA THR A 139 -7.98 23.42 35.75
C THR A 139 -7.74 24.80 35.14
N LEU A 140 -7.20 24.84 33.90
CA LEU A 140 -6.92 26.08 33.19
C LEU A 140 -8.18 26.84 32.76
N GLN A 141 -9.30 26.18 32.52
CA GLN A 141 -10.59 26.81 32.19
C GLN A 141 -11.17 27.62 33.35
N LYS A 142 -10.74 27.37 34.59
CA LYS A 142 -11.20 28.14 35.76
C LYS A 142 -10.47 29.46 35.93
N GLU A 143 -9.37 29.66 35.25
CA GLU A 143 -8.51 30.83 35.36
C GLU A 143 -8.56 31.63 34.05
N ASP A 144 -9.11 32.83 34.09
CA ASP A 144 -9.19 33.73 32.93
C ASP A 144 -7.98 34.69 32.88
N VAL A 145 -6.77 34.06 32.83
CA VAL A 145 -5.51 34.80 32.71
C VAL A 145 -4.81 34.44 31.37
N PRO A 146 -4.04 35.38 30.78
CA PRO A 146 -3.37 35.13 29.50
C PRO A 146 -2.46 33.90 29.51
N GLU A 147 -1.81 33.60 30.64
CA GLU A 147 -0.95 32.44 30.82
C GLU A 147 -1.72 31.12 30.75
N ALA A 148 -2.93 31.06 31.34
CA ALA A 148 -3.81 29.89 31.28
C ALA A 148 -4.27 29.61 29.84
N ARG A 149 -4.65 30.66 29.09
CA ARG A 149 -5.01 30.51 27.67
C ARG A 149 -3.85 29.99 26.84
N ARG A 150 -2.61 30.48 27.07
CA ARG A 150 -1.41 30.00 26.40
C ARG A 150 -1.13 28.53 26.71
N LEU A 151 -1.22 28.10 27.96
CA LEU A 151 -1.04 26.71 28.38
C LEU A 151 -2.14 25.81 27.80
N ALA A 152 -3.38 26.26 27.73
CA ALA A 152 -4.48 25.53 27.09
C ALA A 152 -4.22 25.29 25.59
N SER A 153 -3.63 26.26 24.89
CA SER A 153 -3.21 26.12 23.50
C SER A 153 -2.10 25.08 23.34
N GLU A 154 -1.09 25.08 24.21
CA GLU A 154 -0.03 24.05 24.18
C GLU A 154 -0.57 22.64 24.49
N LEU A 155 -1.54 22.51 25.43
CA LEU A 155 -2.23 21.24 25.68
C LEU A 155 -2.99 20.72 24.45
N SER A 156 -3.71 21.59 23.73
CA SER A 156 -4.39 21.23 22.49
C SER A 156 -3.41 20.70 21.43
N ARG A 157 -2.20 21.27 21.39
CA ARG A 157 -1.14 20.78 20.49
C ARG A 157 -0.62 19.40 20.89
N ILE A 158 -0.45 19.15 22.19
CA ILE A 158 -0.06 17.81 22.68
C ILE A 158 -1.13 16.78 22.29
N GLU A 159 -2.43 17.11 22.45
CA GLU A 159 -3.51 16.24 21.98
C GLU A 159 -3.43 15.94 20.49
N GLN A 160 -3.18 16.96 19.66
CA GLN A 160 -3.02 16.76 18.22
C GLN A 160 -1.84 15.83 17.89
N TYR A 161 -0.72 15.96 18.61
CA TYR A 161 0.42 15.05 18.41
C TYR A 161 0.10 13.61 18.81
N VAL A 162 -0.59 13.41 19.93
CA VAL A 162 -1.06 12.08 20.35
C VAL A 162 -2.00 11.47 19.31
N GLU A 163 -2.93 12.26 18.77
CA GLU A 163 -3.85 11.80 17.72
C GLU A 163 -3.11 11.45 16.42
N MET A 164 -2.13 12.27 16.00
CA MET A 164 -1.30 11.98 14.83
C MET A 164 -0.51 10.66 14.99
N VAL A 165 0.03 10.37 16.19
CA VAL A 165 0.73 9.11 16.45
C VAL A 165 -0.22 7.93 16.34
N LEU A 166 -1.43 8.03 16.92
CA LEU A 166 -2.44 6.98 16.81
C LEU A 166 -2.85 6.71 15.36
N VAL A 167 -3.12 7.77 14.61
CA VAL A 167 -3.48 7.69 13.20
C VAL A 167 -2.34 7.06 12.40
N PHE A 168 -1.09 7.46 12.67
CA PHE A 168 0.09 6.90 11.99
C PHE A 168 0.23 5.39 12.25
N VAL A 169 0.05 4.95 13.49
CA VAL A 169 0.15 3.52 13.87
C VAL A 169 -0.98 2.72 13.23
N ARG A 170 -2.23 3.23 13.26
CA ARG A 170 -3.38 2.58 12.64
C ARG A 170 -3.28 2.47 11.12
N LEU A 171 -2.76 3.49 10.44
CA LEU A 171 -2.54 3.45 8.98
C LEU A 171 -1.43 2.47 8.56
N GLY A 172 -0.57 2.06 9.47
CA GLY A 172 0.47 1.05 9.24
C GLY A 172 -0.04 -0.39 9.40
N SER A 173 -1.27 -0.58 9.86
CA SER A 173 -1.91 -1.89 10.03
C SER A 173 -2.97 -2.10 8.95
N ASP A 174 -3.09 -3.33 8.43
CA ASP A 174 -4.17 -3.72 7.51
C ASP A 174 -5.55 -3.76 8.21
N TYR A 175 -5.58 -3.49 9.51
CA TYR A 175 -6.78 -3.45 10.38
C TYR A 175 -7.38 -2.04 10.53
N SER A 176 -7.30 -1.21 9.50
CA SER A 176 -8.06 0.05 9.49
C SER A 176 -9.53 -0.27 9.23
N ASP A 177 -10.32 -0.36 10.31
CA ASP A 177 -11.77 -0.52 10.23
C ASP A 177 -12.40 0.78 9.68
N TYR A 178 -12.38 0.92 8.34
CA TYR A 178 -13.09 2.00 7.67
C TYR A 178 -14.59 1.69 7.64
N VAL A 179 -15.39 2.61 8.16
CA VAL A 179 -16.86 2.52 8.10
C VAL A 179 -17.34 3.48 7.01
N PHE A 180 -17.41 2.99 5.78
CA PHE A 180 -17.90 3.79 4.67
C PHE A 180 -19.43 3.96 4.73
N ALA A 181 -19.88 5.21 4.85
CA ALA A 181 -21.28 5.58 4.82
C ALA A 181 -21.46 6.87 3.99
N ARG A 182 -22.71 7.10 3.56
CA ARG A 182 -23.06 8.37 2.91
C ARG A 182 -23.07 9.46 3.97
N GLN A 183 -22.17 10.42 3.82
CA GLN A 183 -21.94 11.51 4.78
C GLN A 183 -22.27 12.86 4.15
N ASP A 184 -22.78 13.75 4.99
CA ASP A 184 -22.87 15.18 4.69
C ASP A 184 -21.54 15.84 5.02
N ILE A 185 -20.84 16.27 3.97
CA ILE A 185 -19.51 16.87 4.13
C ILE A 185 -19.57 18.22 4.87
N ASP A 186 -20.66 18.97 4.72
CA ASP A 186 -20.87 20.23 5.42
C ASP A 186 -20.93 20.05 6.95
N GLU A 187 -21.61 19.01 7.43
CA GLU A 187 -21.68 18.68 8.87
C GLU A 187 -20.29 18.36 9.45
N ILE A 188 -19.50 17.57 8.73
CA ILE A 188 -18.13 17.23 9.15
C ILE A 188 -17.26 18.47 9.21
N ILE A 189 -17.35 19.36 8.21
CA ILE A 189 -16.59 20.60 8.18
C ILE A 189 -16.99 21.52 9.33
N ARG A 190 -18.30 21.72 9.56
CA ARG A 190 -18.80 22.56 10.67
C ARG A 190 -18.33 22.05 12.03
N SER A 191 -18.39 20.74 12.24
CA SER A 191 -17.88 20.08 13.45
C SER A 191 -16.38 20.34 13.63
N SER A 192 -15.60 20.19 12.56
CA SER A 192 -14.16 20.42 12.56
C SER A 192 -13.82 21.89 12.83
N VAL A 193 -14.50 22.83 12.16
CA VAL A 193 -14.31 24.27 12.39
C VAL A 193 -14.61 24.66 13.83
N LYS A 194 -15.65 24.10 14.43
CA LYS A 194 -16.03 24.37 15.83
C LYS A 194 -14.90 24.03 16.81
N LYS A 195 -14.11 23.01 16.55
CA LYS A 195 -12.95 22.64 17.40
C LYS A 195 -11.88 23.75 17.41
N PHE A 196 -11.72 24.48 16.31
CA PHE A 196 -10.72 25.53 16.16
C PHE A 196 -11.25 26.95 16.40
N ALA A 197 -12.52 27.10 16.83
CA ALA A 197 -13.15 28.40 16.98
C ALA A 197 -12.36 29.35 17.90
N SER A 198 -11.84 28.88 19.02
CA SER A 198 -10.99 29.65 19.92
C SER A 198 -9.71 30.15 19.25
N GLU A 199 -9.05 29.28 18.44
CA GLU A 199 -7.83 29.68 17.74
C GLU A 199 -8.07 30.74 16.67
N PHE A 200 -9.19 30.69 15.95
CA PHE A 200 -9.60 31.75 15.01
C PHE A 200 -9.78 33.07 15.71
N ILE A 201 -10.46 33.08 16.88
CA ILE A 201 -10.72 34.28 17.69
C ILE A 201 -9.42 34.85 18.27
N ASP A 202 -8.63 34.02 18.92
CA ASP A 202 -7.40 34.44 19.62
C ASP A 202 -6.34 34.98 18.63
N ARG A 203 -6.26 34.41 17.42
CA ARG A 203 -5.36 34.91 16.36
C ARG A 203 -5.95 35.96 15.46
N ARG A 204 -7.24 36.31 15.63
CA ARG A 204 -7.98 37.28 14.81
C ARG A 204 -7.94 36.96 13.31
N ILE A 205 -7.96 35.64 12.97
CA ILE A 205 -8.01 35.17 11.61
C ILE A 205 -9.48 35.07 11.19
N ARG A 206 -9.84 35.70 10.05
CA ARG A 206 -11.21 35.67 9.55
C ARG A 206 -11.50 34.33 8.89
N LEU A 207 -12.59 33.69 9.30
CA LEU A 207 -13.13 32.54 8.63
C LEU A 207 -14.16 32.99 7.59
N GLU A 208 -13.92 32.62 6.33
CA GLU A 208 -14.87 32.76 5.22
C GLU A 208 -15.42 31.39 4.89
N TYR A 209 -16.69 31.17 5.19
CA TYR A 209 -17.28 29.82 5.04
C TYR A 209 -18.46 29.90 4.07
N ASP A 210 -18.28 29.30 2.89
CA ASP A 210 -19.36 29.05 1.94
C ASP A 210 -19.91 27.67 2.19
N SER A 211 -21.22 27.50 2.36
CA SER A 211 -21.86 26.21 2.61
C SER A 211 -21.47 25.19 1.50
N VAL A 212 -21.10 23.98 1.91
CA VAL A 212 -20.59 22.92 1.04
C VAL A 212 -21.68 21.88 0.83
N ASP A 213 -22.41 21.97 -0.30
CA ASP A 213 -23.45 20.99 -0.65
C ASP A 213 -22.85 19.77 -1.34
N ILE A 214 -22.13 18.94 -0.58
CA ILE A 214 -21.51 17.70 -1.07
C ILE A 214 -21.93 16.53 -0.19
N GLN A 215 -22.55 15.51 -0.82
CA GLN A 215 -22.76 14.21 -0.23
C GLN A 215 -21.75 13.23 -0.82
N ALA A 216 -20.98 12.54 0.03
CA ALA A 216 -19.96 11.59 -0.40
C ALA A 216 -20.02 10.31 0.43
N VAL A 217 -19.58 9.19 -0.16
CA VAL A 217 -19.39 7.93 0.58
C VAL A 217 -17.97 7.95 1.12
N THR A 218 -17.86 8.11 2.44
CA THR A 218 -16.56 8.20 3.13
C THR A 218 -16.70 7.74 4.58
N ASP A 219 -15.59 7.60 5.26
CA ASP A 219 -15.58 7.42 6.72
C ASP A 219 -15.52 8.79 7.40
N GLU A 220 -16.52 9.09 8.23
CA GLU A 220 -16.66 10.39 8.94
C GLU A 220 -15.43 10.72 9.76
N LYS A 221 -14.94 9.76 10.54
CA LYS A 221 -13.83 9.97 11.48
C LYS A 221 -12.51 10.24 10.78
N TRP A 222 -12.22 9.46 9.75
CA TRP A 222 -10.99 9.61 8.98
C TRP A 222 -11.00 10.87 8.12
N PHE A 223 -12.16 11.21 7.54
CA PHE A 223 -12.31 12.45 6.78
C PHE A 223 -12.25 13.68 7.68
N ALA A 224 -12.90 13.65 8.86
CA ALA A 224 -12.79 14.72 9.86
C ALA A 224 -11.33 14.97 10.27
N PHE A 225 -10.53 13.92 10.48
CA PHE A 225 -9.11 14.08 10.77
C PHE A 225 -8.37 14.83 9.65
N VAL A 226 -8.65 14.50 8.38
CA VAL A 226 -8.04 15.23 7.24
C VAL A 226 -8.39 16.71 7.27
N VAL A 227 -9.69 17.04 7.44
CA VAL A 227 -10.16 18.44 7.50
C VAL A 227 -9.51 19.17 8.68
N GLU A 228 -9.49 18.57 9.87
CA GLU A 228 -8.88 19.14 11.06
C GLU A 228 -7.39 19.41 10.88
N GLN A 229 -6.67 18.48 10.26
CA GLN A 229 -5.25 18.64 9.99
C GLN A 229 -4.96 19.75 8.97
N LEU A 230 -5.80 19.89 7.95
CA LEU A 230 -5.70 20.99 6.98
C LEU A 230 -6.01 22.34 7.62
N LEU A 231 -7.04 22.42 8.47
CA LEU A 231 -7.37 23.63 9.23
C LEU A 231 -6.25 24.03 10.20
N SER A 232 -5.69 23.05 10.92
CA SER A 232 -4.55 23.27 11.81
C SER A 232 -3.34 23.84 11.06
N ASN A 233 -3.05 23.32 9.87
CA ASN A 233 -1.98 23.84 9.01
C ASN A 233 -2.30 25.25 8.53
N ALA A 234 -3.49 25.51 8.04
CA ALA A 234 -3.92 26.85 7.59
C ALA A 234 -3.78 27.89 8.71
N LEU A 235 -4.27 27.56 9.92
CA LEU A 235 -4.11 28.41 11.11
C LEU A 235 -2.65 28.62 11.49
N LYS A 236 -1.85 27.57 11.44
CA LYS A 236 -0.44 27.62 11.80
C LYS A 236 0.36 28.58 10.91
N TYR A 237 0.12 28.55 9.61
CA TYR A 237 0.90 29.29 8.62
C TYR A 237 0.29 30.63 8.21
N THR A 238 -0.92 30.95 8.67
CA THR A 238 -1.53 32.25 8.53
C THR A 238 -1.32 33.08 9.81
N ARG A 239 -0.63 34.21 9.69
CA ARG A 239 -0.43 35.12 10.83
C ARG A 239 -1.57 36.13 10.91
N GLU A 240 -1.92 36.71 9.78
CA GLU A 240 -2.99 37.70 9.59
C GLU A 240 -3.71 37.41 8.28
N GLY A 241 -5.02 37.70 8.22
CA GLY A 241 -5.82 37.48 7.01
C GLY A 241 -7.01 36.55 7.20
N SER A 242 -7.25 35.65 6.25
CA SER A 242 -8.42 34.78 6.27
C SER A 242 -8.10 33.33 5.85
N ILE A 243 -8.98 32.46 6.30
CA ILE A 243 -9.07 31.07 5.81
C ILE A 243 -10.45 30.92 5.18
N LYS A 244 -10.48 30.55 3.90
CA LYS A 244 -11.72 30.33 3.15
C LYS A 244 -11.95 28.84 2.91
N ILE A 245 -13.18 28.38 3.22
CA ILE A 245 -13.65 27.03 2.93
C ILE A 245 -14.82 27.15 1.95
N TYR A 246 -14.72 26.45 0.82
CA TYR A 246 -15.73 26.50 -0.24
C TYR A 246 -15.68 25.21 -1.08
N SER A 247 -16.65 25.03 -1.95
CA SER A 247 -16.67 23.90 -2.89
C SER A 247 -16.71 24.35 -4.35
N GLU A 248 -16.04 23.60 -5.20
CA GLU A 248 -16.10 23.68 -6.67
C GLU A 248 -16.68 22.36 -7.20
N GLY A 249 -18.00 22.29 -7.32
CA GLY A 249 -18.68 21.03 -7.64
C GLY A 249 -18.48 20.01 -6.53
N LYS A 250 -17.79 18.89 -6.81
CA LYS A 250 -17.46 17.86 -5.80
C LYS A 250 -16.08 18.01 -5.16
N VAL A 251 -15.40 19.11 -5.42
CA VAL A 251 -14.09 19.39 -4.86
C VAL A 251 -14.23 20.32 -3.66
N LEU A 252 -13.85 19.85 -2.47
CA LEU A 252 -13.72 20.71 -1.28
C LEU A 252 -12.39 21.45 -1.34
N CYS A 253 -12.44 22.78 -1.16
CA CYS A 253 -11.30 23.67 -1.17
C CYS A 253 -11.12 24.33 0.20
N ILE A 254 -9.91 24.27 0.75
CA ILE A 254 -9.49 25.02 1.94
C ILE A 254 -8.34 25.92 1.51
N LYS A 255 -8.57 27.23 1.52
CA LYS A 255 -7.62 28.25 1.10
C LYS A 255 -7.25 29.14 2.29
N ASP A 256 -5.96 29.33 2.52
CA ASP A 256 -5.42 30.30 3.47
C ASP A 256 -4.70 31.44 2.74
N THR A 257 -4.57 32.57 3.43
CA THR A 257 -3.78 33.73 3.00
C THR A 257 -2.45 33.83 3.75
N GLY A 258 -1.86 32.67 4.06
CA GLY A 258 -0.64 32.56 4.84
C GLY A 258 0.63 32.81 4.03
N ILE A 259 1.76 32.40 4.60
CA ILE A 259 3.09 32.62 4.01
C ILE A 259 3.31 31.91 2.67
N GLY A 260 2.48 30.93 2.33
CA GLY A 260 2.65 30.08 1.16
C GLY A 260 3.80 29.08 1.27
N ILE A 261 3.99 28.31 0.21
CA ILE A 261 4.98 27.24 0.09
C ILE A 261 5.86 27.52 -1.10
N ALA A 262 7.17 27.38 -0.94
CA ALA A 262 8.12 27.56 -2.02
C ALA A 262 7.93 26.49 -3.13
N PRO A 263 8.09 26.83 -4.42
CA PRO A 263 7.88 25.90 -5.53
C PRO A 263 8.72 24.63 -5.43
N GLU A 264 9.92 24.73 -4.91
CA GLU A 264 10.83 23.59 -4.68
C GLU A 264 10.33 22.63 -3.59
N ASP A 265 9.53 23.11 -2.61
CA ASP A 265 8.98 22.31 -1.53
C ASP A 265 7.66 21.62 -1.93
N LEU A 266 6.88 22.19 -2.86
CA LEU A 266 5.55 21.67 -3.25
C LEU A 266 5.53 20.18 -3.63
N PRO A 267 6.47 19.63 -4.41
CA PRO A 267 6.46 18.21 -4.75
C PRO A 267 6.63 17.27 -3.55
N ARG A 268 7.20 17.80 -2.46
CA ARG A 268 7.63 17.04 -1.28
C ARG A 268 6.78 17.25 -0.03
N VAL A 269 5.80 18.14 -0.05
CA VAL A 269 4.98 18.48 1.14
C VAL A 269 4.22 17.29 1.71
N PHE A 270 3.99 16.26 0.89
CA PHE A 270 3.36 15.02 1.31
C PHE A 270 4.36 13.90 1.70
N ASP A 271 5.67 14.16 1.63
CA ASP A 271 6.68 13.18 2.01
C ASP A 271 6.72 13.04 3.54
N LYS A 272 6.94 11.79 4.01
CA LYS A 272 7.02 11.49 5.44
C LYS A 272 8.15 12.24 6.12
N GLY A 273 7.80 13.05 7.15
CA GLY A 273 8.77 13.81 7.94
C GLY A 273 9.30 15.07 7.24
N TYR A 274 8.72 15.46 6.09
CA TYR A 274 9.14 16.67 5.40
C TYR A 274 8.55 17.92 6.05
N THR A 275 9.38 18.91 6.36
CA THR A 275 8.96 20.13 7.06
C THR A 275 9.18 21.42 6.26
N GLY A 276 9.78 21.33 5.06
CA GLY A 276 10.14 22.49 4.22
C GLY A 276 11.14 23.46 4.86
N CYS A 277 11.50 24.51 4.15
CA CYS A 277 12.42 25.54 4.68
C CYS A 277 11.82 26.26 5.89
N ASN A 278 10.51 26.53 5.90
CA ASN A 278 9.82 27.21 6.98
C ASN A 278 9.66 26.35 8.24
N GLY A 279 9.59 25.01 8.09
CA GLY A 279 9.48 24.09 9.22
C GLY A 279 10.82 23.79 9.91
N ARG A 280 11.97 24.05 9.27
CA ARG A 280 13.28 23.92 9.90
C ARG A 280 13.57 25.03 10.93
N THR A 281 13.02 26.20 10.70
CA THR A 281 13.05 27.33 11.65
C THR A 281 12.01 27.17 12.77
N ASP A 282 10.89 26.53 12.50
CA ASP A 282 9.88 26.18 13.50
C ASP A 282 10.13 24.74 14.00
N ARG A 283 10.86 24.59 15.14
CA ARG A 283 11.12 23.32 15.83
C ARG A 283 9.85 22.51 16.16
N ARG A 284 8.66 23.01 15.81
CA ARG A 284 7.34 22.49 16.15
C ARG A 284 6.66 21.72 15.00
N ALA A 285 7.31 21.58 13.84
CA ALA A 285 6.74 20.85 12.70
C ALA A 285 7.18 19.38 12.71
N SER A 286 6.26 18.44 12.88
CA SER A 286 6.54 17.00 12.84
C SER A 286 6.76 16.46 11.42
N GLY A 287 6.27 17.18 10.39
CA GLY A 287 6.28 16.71 9.00
C GLY A 287 5.38 15.50 8.74
N LEU A 288 4.51 15.14 9.67
CA LEU A 288 3.62 13.99 9.53
C LEU A 288 2.21 14.36 9.04
N GLY A 289 1.74 15.57 9.30
CA GLY A 289 0.35 15.95 9.09
C GLY A 289 -0.12 15.77 7.65
N LEU A 290 0.52 16.41 6.66
CA LEU A 290 0.15 16.29 5.25
C LEU A 290 0.41 14.87 4.69
N TYR A 291 1.47 14.20 5.15
CA TYR A 291 1.70 12.79 4.82
C TYR A 291 0.51 11.91 5.23
N LEU A 292 0.00 12.08 6.46
CA LEU A 292 -1.17 11.35 6.95
C LEU A 292 -2.42 11.69 6.15
N CYS A 293 -2.64 12.98 5.84
CA CYS A 293 -3.75 13.40 4.98
C CYS A 293 -3.73 12.67 3.65
N ARG A 294 -2.58 12.61 2.97
CA ARG A 294 -2.44 11.91 1.68
C ARG A 294 -2.73 10.41 1.82
N ARG A 295 -2.20 9.75 2.84
CA ARG A 295 -2.42 8.31 3.08
C ARG A 295 -3.89 8.02 3.36
N ILE A 296 -4.54 8.81 4.19
CA ILE A 296 -5.98 8.67 4.48
C ILE A 296 -6.79 8.91 3.21
N CYS A 297 -6.53 9.98 2.47
CA CYS A 297 -7.23 10.27 1.22
C CYS A 297 -7.09 9.13 0.21
N GLN A 298 -5.90 8.54 0.06
CA GLN A 298 -5.69 7.36 -0.78
C GLN A 298 -6.56 6.18 -0.36
N ASN A 299 -6.66 5.89 0.95
CA ASN A 299 -7.49 4.80 1.47
C ASN A 299 -9.00 5.09 1.34
N LEU A 300 -9.40 6.37 1.41
CA LEU A 300 -10.78 6.81 1.20
C LEU A 300 -11.15 6.97 -0.28
N GLY A 301 -10.22 6.80 -1.22
CA GLY A 301 -10.45 7.02 -2.65
C GLY A 301 -10.63 8.49 -3.03
N ILE A 302 -10.05 9.41 -2.25
CA ILE A 302 -10.12 10.87 -2.42
C ILE A 302 -8.81 11.36 -2.99
N ASP A 303 -8.85 12.17 -4.05
CA ASP A 303 -7.66 12.85 -4.57
C ASP A 303 -7.39 14.13 -3.79
N ILE A 304 -6.17 14.26 -3.24
CA ILE A 304 -5.69 15.45 -2.57
C ILE A 304 -4.64 16.16 -3.41
N SER A 305 -4.84 17.44 -3.64
CA SER A 305 -3.88 18.31 -4.34
C SER A 305 -3.65 19.62 -3.59
N ILE A 306 -2.48 20.23 -3.83
CA ILE A 306 -2.08 21.48 -3.18
C ILE A 306 -1.53 22.44 -4.23
N SER A 307 -1.92 23.70 -4.13
CA SER A 307 -1.35 24.80 -4.91
C SER A 307 -1.04 25.96 -3.96
N SER A 308 0.11 26.59 -4.16
CA SER A 308 0.57 27.65 -3.26
C SER A 308 1.47 28.65 -3.99
N THR A 309 1.41 29.89 -3.56
CA THR A 309 2.32 30.98 -3.97
C THR A 309 2.88 31.63 -2.72
N VAL A 310 4.19 31.82 -2.68
CA VAL A 310 4.86 32.46 -1.53
C VAL A 310 4.31 33.89 -1.35
N GLY A 311 3.85 34.18 -0.14
CA GLY A 311 3.27 35.50 0.24
C GLY A 311 1.79 35.68 -0.11
N GLU A 312 1.17 34.75 -0.87
CA GLU A 312 -0.27 34.82 -1.22
C GLU A 312 -1.10 33.78 -0.44
N GLY A 313 -0.47 32.64 -0.06
CA GLY A 313 -1.10 31.57 0.70
C GLY A 313 -1.13 30.22 -0.02
N THR A 314 -1.94 29.32 0.54
CA THR A 314 -2.04 27.92 0.08
C THR A 314 -3.49 27.55 -0.13
N THR A 315 -3.76 26.75 -1.16
CA THR A 315 -5.06 26.13 -1.40
C THR A 315 -4.90 24.62 -1.47
N VAL A 316 -5.57 23.89 -0.59
CA VAL A 316 -5.67 22.44 -0.63
C VAL A 316 -7.02 22.04 -1.19
N ARG A 317 -7.04 21.10 -2.13
CA ARG A 317 -8.23 20.58 -2.79
C ARG A 317 -8.38 19.10 -2.50
N LEU A 318 -9.60 18.68 -2.14
CA LEU A 318 -10.00 17.32 -1.91
C LEU A 318 -11.11 16.97 -2.91
N ASP A 319 -10.81 16.13 -3.90
CA ASP A 319 -11.80 15.68 -4.91
C ASP A 319 -12.56 14.46 -4.37
N LEU A 320 -13.83 14.69 -4.04
CA LEU A 320 -14.78 13.69 -3.53
C LEU A 320 -15.61 13.03 -4.64
N GLY A 321 -15.35 13.38 -5.90
CA GLY A 321 -16.10 12.88 -7.07
C GLY A 321 -15.73 11.46 -7.51
N GLN A 322 -14.60 10.94 -7.05
CA GLN A 322 -14.03 9.68 -7.52
C GLN A 322 -14.13 8.54 -6.50
N TYR A 323 -15.33 8.21 -6.04
CA TYR A 323 -15.49 6.94 -5.35
C TYR A 323 -15.41 5.79 -6.38
N LYS A 324 -14.22 5.30 -6.66
CA LYS A 324 -14.03 4.00 -7.29
C LYS A 324 -14.09 2.97 -6.18
N LEU A 325 -15.24 2.27 -6.06
CA LEU A 325 -15.30 1.01 -5.33
C LEU A 325 -14.11 0.17 -5.80
N GLY A 326 -13.14 -0.08 -4.90
CA GLY A 326 -12.05 -0.99 -5.15
C GLY A 326 -12.65 -2.29 -5.65
N LYS A 327 -12.14 -2.80 -6.77
CA LYS A 327 -12.54 -4.11 -7.29
C LYS A 327 -12.35 -5.12 -6.16
N GLU A 328 -13.46 -5.79 -5.81
CA GLU A 328 -13.48 -7.05 -5.09
C GLU A 328 -12.49 -8.05 -5.66
#